data_68b1af2c26b44cbed77e0887aec1e9fb
#
_entry.id   68b1af2c26b44cbed77e0887aec1e9fb
#
_cell.length_a   1.000
_cell.length_b   1.000
_cell.length_c   1.000
_cell.angle_alpha   90.00
_cell.angle_beta   90.00
_cell.angle_gamma   90.00
#
_symmetry.space_group_name_H-M   'P 1'
#
loop_
_entity.id
_entity.type
_entity.pdbx_description
1 polymer ?
#
loop_
_entity_poly.entity_id
_entity_poly.type
_entity_poly.pdbx_seq_one_letter_code
_entity_poly.pdbx_strand_id
1 'polypeptide(L)'
;SHIDQEKCIKCGKCKAICPYDAISHQVRPCAAACGVGAIKSDEAGRAVIDNDLCVSCGQCMVNCPFGAIADKSQIFQLIRAMQSGREIIAQVAPAFVGQFGPKVTPDMLKTALKELGFSDVYETAIGADMGAIAEAEHYVHEVATGNLPFLLTSCCPSWSMLAKKFFPETIDKISNELTPMVATARVIKKEHPDASVVFIGPCASKKLEASRRTVRSDVDFVITFEELVGMFEAKGILLDEIQAMDEMRGATSAGRGYGVAGGVASAIED
;
A
#
# COMPACT_ATOMS: atom_id res chain seq x y z
N SER A 1 -20.76 -9.35 39.67
CA SER A 1 -19.37 -8.87 39.89
C SER A 1 -19.06 -7.85 38.82
N HIS A 2 -18.36 -6.78 39.16
CA HIS A 2 -18.00 -5.69 38.28
C HIS A 2 -16.49 -5.45 38.37
N ILE A 3 -15.86 -5.19 37.24
CA ILE A 3 -14.46 -4.79 37.19
C ILE A 3 -14.42 -3.26 37.02
N ASP A 4 -13.86 -2.58 38.01
CA ASP A 4 -13.61 -1.14 37.97
C ASP A 4 -12.58 -0.85 36.88
N GLN A 5 -13.02 -0.19 35.80
CA GLN A 5 -12.18 0.09 34.64
C GLN A 5 -11.09 1.12 34.90
N GLU A 6 -11.27 2.00 35.91
CA GLU A 6 -10.27 3.00 36.27
C GLU A 6 -9.11 2.39 37.08
N LYS A 7 -9.40 1.33 37.84
CA LYS A 7 -8.39 0.60 38.63
C LYS A 7 -7.78 -0.57 37.89
N CYS A 8 -8.40 -1.02 36.80
CA CYS A 8 -7.98 -2.20 36.04
C CYS A 8 -6.75 -1.90 35.19
N ILE A 9 -5.61 -2.48 35.53
CA ILE A 9 -4.35 -2.40 34.77
C ILE A 9 -4.30 -3.37 33.60
N LYS A 10 -5.39 -4.05 33.25
CA LYS A 10 -5.51 -5.00 32.11
C LYS A 10 -4.49 -6.16 32.14
N CYS A 11 -4.01 -6.59 33.29
CA CYS A 11 -2.98 -7.63 33.44
C CYS A 11 -3.44 -9.06 33.07
N GLY A 12 -4.74 -9.29 32.86
CA GLY A 12 -5.30 -10.59 32.46
C GLY A 12 -5.36 -11.64 33.52
N LYS A 13 -4.79 -11.44 34.72
CA LYS A 13 -4.74 -12.44 35.80
C LYS A 13 -6.11 -12.95 36.27
N CYS A 14 -7.10 -12.06 36.33
CA CYS A 14 -8.47 -12.43 36.69
C CYS A 14 -9.10 -13.42 35.69
N LYS A 15 -8.82 -13.26 34.40
CA LYS A 15 -9.27 -14.18 33.34
C LYS A 15 -8.57 -15.54 33.47
N ALA A 16 -7.25 -15.55 33.69
CA ALA A 16 -6.46 -16.76 33.79
C ALA A 16 -6.84 -17.63 35.00
N ILE A 17 -7.32 -17.02 36.10
CA ILE A 17 -7.68 -17.71 37.34
C ILE A 17 -9.17 -18.08 37.39
N CYS A 18 -10.02 -17.49 36.52
CA CYS A 18 -11.46 -17.73 36.57
C CYS A 18 -11.80 -19.16 36.12
N PRO A 19 -12.27 -20.06 37.01
CA PRO A 19 -12.56 -21.45 36.65
C PRO A 19 -13.80 -21.61 35.78
N TYR A 20 -14.59 -20.54 35.63
CA TYR A 20 -15.83 -20.52 34.86
C TYR A 20 -15.67 -19.79 33.52
N ASP A 21 -14.48 -19.34 33.15
CA ASP A 21 -14.21 -18.49 31.98
C ASP A 21 -15.19 -17.30 31.85
N ALA A 22 -15.67 -16.78 32.99
CA ALA A 22 -16.69 -15.73 33.07
C ALA A 22 -16.15 -14.33 32.76
N ILE A 23 -14.84 -14.20 32.48
CA ILE A 23 -14.19 -12.92 32.19
C ILE A 23 -13.72 -12.94 30.75
N SER A 24 -14.42 -12.21 29.89
CA SER A 24 -14.05 -12.00 28.51
C SER A 24 -13.35 -10.64 28.32
N HIS A 25 -12.23 -10.62 27.64
CA HIS A 25 -11.66 -9.39 27.08
C HIS A 25 -12.25 -9.19 25.70
N GLN A 26 -13.20 -8.28 25.58
CA GLN A 26 -13.75 -7.89 24.29
C GLN A 26 -12.94 -6.69 23.76
N VAL A 27 -11.89 -6.96 23.00
CA VAL A 27 -11.22 -5.96 22.18
C VAL A 27 -11.72 -6.12 20.75
N ARG A 28 -12.17 -5.03 20.14
CA ARG A 28 -12.59 -5.08 18.73
C ARG A 28 -11.40 -5.48 17.86
N PRO A 29 -11.59 -6.35 16.84
CA PRO A 29 -10.50 -6.76 15.95
C PRO A 29 -9.75 -5.58 15.33
N CYS A 30 -10.48 -4.55 14.91
CA CYS A 30 -9.88 -3.32 14.35
C CYS A 30 -9.00 -2.57 15.37
N ALA A 31 -9.39 -2.53 16.64
CA ALA A 31 -8.60 -1.87 17.68
C ALA A 31 -7.39 -2.72 18.09
N ALA A 32 -7.55 -4.06 18.12
CA ALA A 32 -6.46 -4.99 18.41
C ALA A 32 -5.37 -4.96 17.33
N ALA A 33 -5.78 -4.80 16.06
CA ALA A 33 -4.88 -4.70 14.91
C ALA A 33 -4.23 -3.32 14.73
N CYS A 34 -4.67 -2.30 15.47
CA CYS A 34 -4.15 -0.95 15.34
C CYS A 34 -2.87 -0.74 16.17
N GLY A 35 -1.70 -0.85 15.53
CA GLY A 35 -0.40 -0.71 16.19
C GLY A 35 -0.13 0.66 16.82
N VAL A 36 -0.89 1.71 16.43
CA VAL A 36 -0.75 3.08 16.97
C VAL A 36 -1.91 3.49 17.88
N GLY A 37 -2.84 2.58 18.21
CA GLY A 37 -3.96 2.86 19.10
C GLY A 37 -4.95 3.94 18.59
N ALA A 38 -5.05 4.12 17.28
CA ALA A 38 -5.91 5.14 16.67
C ALA A 38 -7.40 4.79 16.65
N ILE A 39 -7.79 3.55 17.03
CA ILE A 39 -9.20 3.13 17.06
C ILE A 39 -9.73 3.28 18.47
N LYS A 40 -10.63 4.24 18.64
CA LYS A 40 -11.30 4.57 19.89
C LYS A 40 -12.78 4.18 19.85
N SER A 41 -13.50 4.42 20.93
CA SER A 41 -14.97 4.29 21.01
C SER A 41 -15.61 5.64 21.15
N ASP A 42 -16.71 5.89 20.44
CA ASP A 42 -17.59 7.02 20.71
C ASP A 42 -18.51 6.74 21.94
N GLU A 43 -19.36 7.70 22.29
CA GLU A 43 -20.33 7.58 23.40
C GLU A 43 -21.33 6.44 23.21
N ALA A 44 -21.67 6.09 21.99
CA ALA A 44 -22.53 4.97 21.65
C ALA A 44 -21.77 3.61 21.56
N GLY A 45 -20.47 3.61 21.90
CA GLY A 45 -19.64 2.43 21.84
C GLY A 45 -19.21 2.01 20.42
N ARG A 46 -19.36 2.84 19.37
CA ARG A 46 -18.93 2.53 17.99
C ARG A 46 -17.46 2.88 17.80
N ALA A 47 -16.83 2.20 16.83
CA ALA A 47 -15.43 2.48 16.48
C ALA A 47 -15.29 3.83 15.77
N VAL A 48 -14.35 4.65 16.24
CA VAL A 48 -13.97 5.94 15.66
C VAL A 48 -12.48 5.95 15.42
N ILE A 49 -12.05 6.47 14.26
CA ILE A 49 -10.64 6.62 13.92
C ILE A 49 -10.17 8.01 14.35
N ASP A 50 -9.19 8.01 15.23
CA ASP A 50 -8.44 9.22 15.59
C ASP A 50 -7.42 9.52 14.48
N ASN A 51 -7.72 10.55 13.66
CA ASN A 51 -6.88 10.91 12.51
C ASN A 51 -5.53 11.50 12.91
N ASP A 52 -5.41 12.03 14.13
CA ASP A 52 -4.14 12.57 14.61
C ASP A 52 -3.14 11.45 14.91
N LEU A 53 -3.62 10.28 15.33
CA LEU A 53 -2.81 9.08 15.53
C LEU A 53 -2.73 8.20 14.29
N CYS A 54 -3.76 8.18 13.45
CA CYS A 54 -3.86 7.27 12.32
C CYS A 54 -2.73 7.49 11.30
N VAL A 55 -2.09 6.40 10.86
CA VAL A 55 -1.04 6.38 9.83
C VAL A 55 -1.52 5.79 8.51
N SER A 56 -2.83 5.58 8.35
CA SER A 56 -3.49 5.09 7.12
C SER A 56 -2.96 3.74 6.61
N CYS A 57 -2.51 2.84 7.50
CA CYS A 57 -1.94 1.54 7.12
C CYS A 57 -2.96 0.51 6.63
N GLY A 58 -4.27 0.71 6.87
CA GLY A 58 -5.33 -0.19 6.43
C GLY A 58 -5.57 -1.43 7.31
N GLN A 59 -4.77 -1.69 8.36
CA GLN A 59 -4.90 -2.88 9.20
C GLN A 59 -6.30 -3.04 9.83
N CYS A 60 -6.95 -1.93 10.17
CA CYS A 60 -8.30 -1.95 10.70
C CYS A 60 -9.35 -2.43 9.67
N MET A 61 -9.12 -2.18 8.37
CA MET A 61 -10.00 -2.65 7.29
C MET A 61 -9.89 -4.16 7.13
N VAL A 62 -8.65 -4.66 6.98
CA VAL A 62 -8.36 -6.09 6.79
C VAL A 62 -8.88 -6.94 7.96
N ASN A 63 -8.80 -6.41 9.19
CA ASN A 63 -9.23 -7.12 10.40
C ASN A 63 -10.69 -6.87 10.78
N CYS A 64 -11.49 -6.16 9.98
CA CYS A 64 -12.90 -5.96 10.25
C CYS A 64 -13.75 -7.07 9.62
N PRO A 65 -14.30 -8.02 10.41
CA PRO A 65 -15.07 -9.15 9.86
C PRO A 65 -16.42 -8.72 9.26
N PHE A 66 -16.81 -7.47 9.46
CA PHE A 66 -18.10 -6.92 9.02
C PHE A 66 -17.97 -5.96 7.84
N GLY A 67 -16.75 -5.68 7.34
CA GLY A 67 -16.54 -4.67 6.31
C GLY A 67 -16.96 -3.26 6.72
N ALA A 68 -17.04 -2.97 8.04
CA ALA A 68 -17.53 -1.68 8.54
C ALA A 68 -16.53 -0.54 8.38
N ILE A 69 -15.29 -0.85 8.02
CA ILE A 69 -14.24 0.12 7.72
C ILE A 69 -13.83 -0.11 6.27
N ALA A 70 -14.04 0.89 5.46
CA ALA A 70 -13.67 0.88 4.05
C ALA A 70 -12.80 2.09 3.72
N ASP A 71 -12.02 1.99 2.68
CA ASP A 71 -11.31 3.11 2.10
C ASP A 71 -12.21 3.87 1.11
N LYS A 72 -11.70 4.97 0.57
CA LYS A 72 -12.40 5.72 -0.47
C LYS A 72 -12.06 5.12 -1.83
N SER A 73 -12.95 4.27 -2.36
CA SER A 73 -12.80 3.69 -3.70
C SER A 73 -12.79 4.77 -4.79
N GLN A 74 -11.95 4.54 -5.80
CA GLN A 74 -11.84 5.39 -7.01
C GLN A 74 -12.31 4.65 -8.28
N ILE A 75 -12.93 3.46 -8.16
CA ILE A 75 -13.39 2.66 -9.30
C ILE A 75 -14.36 3.45 -10.17
N PHE A 76 -15.34 4.14 -9.58
CA PHE A 76 -16.33 4.89 -10.34
C PHE A 76 -15.67 5.99 -11.19
N GLN A 77 -14.76 6.75 -10.61
CA GLN A 77 -14.04 7.82 -11.31
C GLN A 77 -13.17 7.24 -12.44
N LEU A 78 -12.50 6.11 -12.17
CA LEU A 78 -11.69 5.40 -13.16
C LEU A 78 -12.56 4.89 -14.34
N ILE A 79 -13.69 4.24 -14.07
CA ILE A 79 -14.62 3.78 -15.12
C ILE A 79 -15.11 4.97 -15.97
N ARG A 80 -15.45 6.08 -15.33
CA ARG A 80 -15.85 7.30 -16.06
C ARG A 80 -14.72 7.85 -16.93
N ALA A 81 -13.48 7.81 -16.47
CA ALA A 81 -12.32 8.22 -17.26
C ALA A 81 -12.10 7.29 -18.47
N MET A 82 -12.20 5.97 -18.29
CA MET A 82 -12.13 4.99 -19.38
C MET A 82 -13.22 5.24 -20.43
N GLN A 83 -14.47 5.48 -20.01
CA GLN A 83 -15.59 5.75 -20.90
C GLN A 83 -15.48 7.09 -21.65
N SER A 84 -14.67 8.02 -21.16
CA SER A 84 -14.46 9.32 -21.83
C SER A 84 -13.48 9.26 -23.00
N GLY A 85 -12.91 8.09 -23.30
CA GLY A 85 -11.93 7.89 -24.38
C GLY A 85 -10.53 8.41 -24.05
N ARG A 86 -10.24 8.70 -22.77
CA ARG A 86 -8.88 9.07 -22.36
C ARG A 86 -7.96 7.86 -22.44
N GLU A 87 -6.71 8.12 -22.76
CA GLU A 87 -5.65 7.13 -22.60
C GLU A 87 -5.44 6.86 -21.12
N ILE A 88 -5.60 5.62 -20.70
CA ILE A 88 -5.45 5.19 -19.29
C ILE A 88 -4.33 4.15 -19.22
N ILE A 89 -3.27 4.47 -18.50
CA ILE A 89 -2.12 3.58 -18.34
C ILE A 89 -2.05 3.10 -16.91
N ALA A 90 -1.94 1.79 -16.74
CA ALA A 90 -1.76 1.17 -15.43
C ALA A 90 -0.28 1.06 -15.07
N GLN A 91 0.03 1.19 -13.77
CA GLN A 91 1.26 0.70 -13.18
C GLN A 91 0.93 -0.26 -12.05
N VAL A 92 1.52 -1.46 -12.06
CA VAL A 92 1.21 -2.54 -11.13
C VAL A 92 2.32 -2.70 -10.10
N ALA A 93 1.95 -2.72 -8.81
CA ALA A 93 2.91 -2.88 -7.71
C ALA A 93 3.65 -4.23 -7.78
N PRO A 94 4.94 -4.32 -7.42
CA PRO A 94 5.70 -5.58 -7.47
C PRO A 94 5.07 -6.76 -6.73
N ALA A 95 4.27 -6.45 -5.69
CA ALA A 95 3.55 -7.46 -4.90
C ALA A 95 2.40 -8.17 -5.63
N PHE A 96 2.20 -7.91 -6.93
CA PHE A 96 1.13 -8.58 -7.71
C PHE A 96 1.38 -10.08 -7.95
N VAL A 97 2.64 -10.50 -7.87
CA VAL A 97 3.02 -11.90 -8.11
C VAL A 97 2.35 -12.82 -7.09
N GLY A 98 1.59 -13.80 -7.57
CA GLY A 98 0.85 -14.75 -6.74
C GLY A 98 -0.48 -14.22 -6.16
N GLN A 99 -0.84 -12.95 -6.34
CA GLN A 99 -2.10 -12.38 -5.82
C GLN A 99 -3.35 -12.87 -6.57
N PHE A 100 -3.20 -13.17 -7.84
CA PHE A 100 -4.31 -13.54 -8.74
C PHE A 100 -4.37 -15.05 -9.01
N GLY A 101 -3.67 -15.85 -8.20
CA GLY A 101 -3.58 -17.30 -8.33
C GLY A 101 -2.26 -17.79 -8.92
N PRO A 102 -1.92 -19.09 -8.70
CA PRO A 102 -0.59 -19.63 -9.03
C PRO A 102 -0.35 -19.79 -10.54
N LYS A 103 -1.39 -19.72 -11.36
CA LYS A 103 -1.28 -19.88 -12.82
C LYS A 103 -1.13 -18.54 -13.54
N VAL A 104 -1.49 -17.44 -12.90
CA VAL A 104 -1.50 -16.11 -13.53
C VAL A 104 -0.09 -15.56 -13.62
N THR A 105 0.42 -15.47 -14.83
CA THR A 105 1.73 -14.89 -15.13
C THR A 105 1.63 -13.35 -15.25
N PRO A 106 2.76 -12.64 -15.16
CA PRO A 106 2.79 -11.19 -15.41
C PRO A 106 2.19 -10.80 -16.76
N ASP A 107 2.49 -11.57 -17.80
CA ASP A 107 2.03 -11.31 -19.18
C ASP A 107 0.52 -11.54 -19.33
N MET A 108 -0.02 -12.56 -18.67
CA MET A 108 -1.47 -12.78 -18.58
C MET A 108 -2.16 -11.58 -17.90
N LEU A 109 -1.59 -11.09 -16.80
CA LEU A 109 -2.14 -9.91 -16.10
C LEU A 109 -2.10 -8.66 -17.00
N LYS A 110 -1.01 -8.42 -17.72
CA LYS A 110 -0.93 -7.30 -18.69
C LYS A 110 -2.02 -7.42 -19.74
N THR A 111 -2.18 -8.59 -20.33
CA THR A 111 -3.22 -8.83 -21.35
C THR A 111 -4.62 -8.61 -20.78
N ALA A 112 -4.92 -9.15 -19.58
CA ALA A 112 -6.20 -8.97 -18.92
C ALA A 112 -6.51 -7.49 -18.61
N LEU A 113 -5.51 -6.71 -18.19
CA LEU A 113 -5.66 -5.27 -17.95
C LEU A 113 -5.97 -4.51 -19.25
N LYS A 114 -5.33 -4.90 -20.38
CA LYS A 114 -5.65 -4.31 -21.69
C LYS A 114 -7.08 -4.68 -22.13
N GLU A 115 -7.53 -5.91 -21.93
CA GLU A 115 -8.93 -6.31 -22.16
C GLU A 115 -9.93 -5.56 -21.27
N LEU A 116 -9.52 -5.21 -20.05
CA LEU A 116 -10.33 -4.41 -19.13
C LEU A 116 -10.50 -2.97 -19.64
N GLY A 117 -9.58 -2.47 -20.51
CA GLY A 117 -9.64 -1.17 -21.15
C GLY A 117 -8.48 -0.24 -20.83
N PHE A 118 -7.40 -0.73 -20.23
CA PHE A 118 -6.15 0.03 -20.11
C PHE A 118 -5.40 0.06 -21.46
N SER A 119 -4.82 1.20 -21.81
CA SER A 119 -4.07 1.37 -23.05
C SER A 119 -2.72 0.67 -23.00
N ASP A 120 -2.02 0.75 -21.88
CA ASP A 120 -0.79 0.00 -21.60
C ASP A 120 -0.60 -0.26 -20.09
N VAL A 121 0.39 -1.11 -19.75
CA VAL A 121 0.67 -1.54 -18.38
C VAL A 121 2.18 -1.54 -18.14
N TYR A 122 2.60 -0.84 -17.09
CA TYR A 122 3.98 -0.76 -16.61
C TYR A 122 4.13 -1.50 -15.28
N GLU A 123 5.33 -1.98 -14.99
CA GLU A 123 5.67 -2.42 -13.63
C GLU A 123 6.10 -1.21 -12.79
N THR A 124 5.52 -1.05 -11.62
CA THR A 124 6.00 -0.05 -10.63
C THR A 124 7.42 -0.36 -10.17
N ALA A 125 7.88 -1.58 -10.39
CA ALA A 125 9.25 -2.01 -10.15
C ALA A 125 10.30 -1.22 -10.96
N ILE A 126 9.94 -0.59 -12.07
CA ILE A 126 10.82 0.35 -12.83
C ILE A 126 11.25 1.50 -11.92
N GLY A 127 10.28 2.11 -11.22
CA GLY A 127 10.56 3.16 -10.26
C GLY A 127 11.29 2.66 -9.01
N ALA A 128 11.16 1.37 -8.68
CA ALA A 128 11.92 0.75 -7.61
C ALA A 128 13.40 0.59 -7.99
N ASP A 129 13.71 0.15 -9.23
CA ASP A 129 15.07 0.11 -9.74
C ASP A 129 15.74 1.49 -9.71
N MET A 130 15.03 2.52 -10.15
CA MET A 130 15.52 3.90 -10.11
C MET A 130 15.78 4.37 -8.66
N GLY A 131 14.85 4.05 -7.74
CA GLY A 131 14.97 4.40 -6.34
C GLY A 131 16.10 3.66 -5.64
N ALA A 132 16.32 2.38 -5.96
CA ALA A 132 17.42 1.60 -5.39
C ALA A 132 18.77 2.23 -5.70
N ILE A 133 19.00 2.64 -6.94
CA ILE A 133 20.24 3.33 -7.35
C ILE A 133 20.41 4.64 -6.57
N ALA A 134 19.38 5.48 -6.53
CA ALA A 134 19.44 6.76 -5.83
C ALA A 134 19.65 6.62 -4.31
N GLU A 135 19.00 5.63 -3.70
CA GLU A 135 19.17 5.34 -2.26
C GLU A 135 20.54 4.72 -1.95
N ALA A 136 21.10 3.89 -2.85
CA ALA A 136 22.47 3.38 -2.72
C ALA A 136 23.51 4.52 -2.78
N GLU A 137 23.36 5.45 -3.74
CA GLU A 137 24.21 6.65 -3.82
C GLU A 137 24.09 7.51 -2.55
N HIS A 138 22.87 7.70 -2.04
CA HIS A 138 22.62 8.43 -0.80
C HIS A 138 23.26 7.73 0.41
N TYR A 139 23.15 6.40 0.49
CA TYR A 139 23.79 5.62 1.55
C TYR A 139 25.31 5.77 1.53
N VAL A 140 25.94 5.65 0.37
CA VAL A 140 27.39 5.81 0.23
C VAL A 140 27.81 7.23 0.60
N HIS A 141 27.04 8.24 0.24
CA HIS A 141 27.36 9.64 0.50
C HIS A 141 27.20 10.03 1.97
N GLU A 142 26.20 9.52 2.67
CA GLU A 142 25.85 9.98 4.01
C GLU A 142 26.22 8.97 5.11
N VAL A 143 25.99 7.68 4.88
CA VAL A 143 26.22 6.66 5.92
C VAL A 143 27.66 6.15 5.89
N ALA A 144 28.18 5.82 4.71
CA ALA A 144 29.55 5.32 4.60
C ALA A 144 30.60 6.39 4.95
N THR A 145 30.26 7.67 4.81
CA THR A 145 31.13 8.80 5.24
C THR A 145 31.00 9.15 6.73
N GLY A 146 30.03 8.57 7.44
CA GLY A 146 29.78 8.81 8.85
C GLY A 146 28.91 10.04 9.16
N ASN A 147 28.32 10.70 8.16
CA ASN A 147 27.43 11.84 8.36
C ASN A 147 26.11 11.40 9.01
N LEU A 148 25.58 10.24 8.62
CA LEU A 148 24.40 9.62 9.23
C LEU A 148 24.75 8.25 9.82
N PRO A 149 24.14 7.87 10.96
CA PRO A 149 24.37 6.55 11.56
C PRO A 149 23.70 5.41 10.77
N PHE A 150 22.64 5.71 10.01
CA PHE A 150 21.88 4.80 9.15
C PHE A 150 20.96 5.61 8.24
N LEU A 151 20.44 4.97 7.17
CA LEU A 151 19.44 5.51 6.27
C LEU A 151 18.14 4.72 6.39
N LEU A 152 17.00 5.41 6.40
CA LEU A 152 15.65 4.84 6.39
C LEU A 152 14.99 5.12 5.05
N THR A 153 14.50 4.09 4.38
CA THR A 153 13.82 4.24 3.08
C THR A 153 12.41 4.81 3.22
N SER A 154 11.90 5.50 2.20
CA SER A 154 10.63 6.24 2.25
C SER A 154 9.51 5.63 1.38
N CYS A 155 9.71 4.44 0.80
CA CYS A 155 8.80 3.83 -0.17
C CYS A 155 7.39 3.52 0.39
N CYS A 156 7.23 3.42 1.72
CA CYS A 156 5.95 3.18 2.39
C CYS A 156 5.40 4.47 3.02
N PRO A 157 4.27 5.04 2.53
CA PRO A 157 3.70 6.27 3.08
C PRO A 157 3.21 6.14 4.51
N SER A 158 2.72 4.95 4.92
CA SER A 158 2.32 4.69 6.31
C SER A 158 3.51 4.66 7.25
N TRP A 159 4.63 4.09 6.83
CA TRP A 159 5.88 4.10 7.57
C TRP A 159 6.40 5.54 7.76
N SER A 160 6.46 6.32 6.68
CA SER A 160 6.90 7.72 6.76
C SER A 160 6.01 8.56 7.67
N MET A 161 4.69 8.30 7.68
CA MET A 161 3.75 8.94 8.62
C MET A 161 3.97 8.49 10.06
N LEU A 162 4.22 7.19 10.28
CA LEU A 162 4.54 6.65 11.59
C LEU A 162 5.79 7.33 12.17
N ALA A 163 6.86 7.37 11.40
CA ALA A 163 8.10 8.00 11.81
C ALA A 163 7.88 9.49 12.16
N LYS A 164 7.22 10.24 11.29
CA LYS A 164 6.94 11.67 11.53
C LYS A 164 6.08 11.95 12.77
N LYS A 165 5.14 11.06 13.11
CA LYS A 165 4.22 11.26 14.24
C LYS A 165 4.81 10.78 15.57
N PHE A 166 5.53 9.66 15.56
CA PHE A 166 5.91 8.96 16.78
C PHE A 166 7.41 8.90 17.03
N PHE A 167 8.23 9.17 15.99
CA PHE A 167 9.71 9.12 16.05
C PHE A 167 10.32 10.34 15.34
N PRO A 168 9.98 11.58 15.76
CA PRO A 168 10.43 12.79 15.06
C PRO A 168 11.96 12.93 14.99
N GLU A 169 12.69 12.30 15.89
CA GLU A 169 14.17 12.26 15.91
C GLU A 169 14.78 11.44 14.75
N THR A 170 13.95 10.73 13.99
CA THR A 170 14.40 9.94 12.83
C THR A 170 14.15 10.62 11.50
N ILE A 171 13.49 11.77 11.47
CA ILE A 171 13.02 12.40 10.22
C ILE A 171 14.20 12.78 9.31
N ASP A 172 15.29 13.26 9.88
CA ASP A 172 16.53 13.63 9.18
C ASP A 172 17.28 12.44 8.56
N LYS A 173 16.94 11.22 8.95
CA LYS A 173 17.51 9.95 8.47
C LYS A 173 16.62 9.25 7.43
N ILE A 174 15.46 9.82 7.14
CA ILE A 174 14.54 9.25 6.14
C ILE A 174 14.93 9.79 4.77
N SER A 175 15.18 8.89 3.82
CA SER A 175 15.43 9.22 2.42
C SER A 175 14.32 10.13 1.85
N ASN A 176 14.73 11.14 1.10
CA ASN A 176 13.83 12.04 0.38
C ASN A 176 13.54 11.57 -1.05
N GLU A 177 14.01 10.38 -1.41
CA GLU A 177 13.83 9.84 -2.74
C GLU A 177 12.34 9.59 -3.04
N LEU A 178 12.02 9.63 -4.33
CA LEU A 178 10.66 9.38 -4.80
C LEU A 178 10.28 7.93 -4.52
N THR A 179 9.04 7.72 -4.09
CA THR A 179 8.53 6.35 -4.00
C THR A 179 8.44 5.72 -5.39
N PRO A 180 8.58 4.39 -5.51
CA PRO A 180 8.45 3.70 -6.80
C PRO A 180 7.18 4.06 -7.59
N MET A 181 6.05 4.23 -6.90
CA MET A 181 4.80 4.67 -7.51
C MET A 181 4.93 6.02 -8.20
N VAL A 182 5.54 7.00 -7.53
CA VAL A 182 5.69 8.36 -8.06
C VAL A 182 6.75 8.39 -9.18
N ALA A 183 7.87 7.69 -9.00
CA ALA A 183 8.93 7.60 -10.00
C ALA A 183 8.40 7.00 -11.31
N THR A 184 7.71 5.84 -11.25
CA THR A 184 7.12 5.21 -12.43
C THR A 184 6.05 6.10 -13.08
N ALA A 185 5.20 6.76 -12.29
CA ALA A 185 4.19 7.67 -12.85
C ALA A 185 4.82 8.81 -13.64
N ARG A 186 5.95 9.36 -13.18
CA ARG A 186 6.69 10.40 -13.91
C ARG A 186 7.32 9.87 -15.19
N VAL A 187 7.81 8.63 -15.21
CA VAL A 187 8.28 7.98 -16.44
C VAL A 187 7.13 7.88 -17.43
N ILE A 188 5.98 7.37 -17.01
CA ILE A 188 4.79 7.25 -17.84
C ILE A 188 4.36 8.63 -18.40
N LYS A 189 4.26 9.65 -17.54
CA LYS A 189 3.87 11.01 -17.98
C LYS A 189 4.87 11.66 -18.92
N LYS A 190 6.14 11.29 -18.84
CA LYS A 190 7.17 11.77 -19.80
C LYS A 190 6.97 11.17 -21.18
N GLU A 191 6.56 9.91 -21.28
CA GLU A 191 6.32 9.19 -22.53
C GLU A 191 4.90 9.47 -23.06
N HIS A 192 3.92 9.60 -22.16
CA HIS A 192 2.49 9.81 -22.43
C HIS A 192 1.96 11.00 -21.62
N PRO A 193 2.24 12.25 -22.01
CA PRO A 193 1.92 13.45 -21.21
C PRO A 193 0.44 13.61 -20.86
N ASP A 194 -0.44 13.19 -21.76
CA ASP A 194 -1.90 13.36 -21.63
C ASP A 194 -2.60 12.13 -21.02
N ALA A 195 -1.89 11.01 -20.86
CA ALA A 195 -2.46 9.81 -20.28
C ALA A 195 -2.81 9.98 -18.80
N SER A 196 -3.89 9.37 -18.34
CA SER A 196 -4.19 9.21 -16.93
C SER A 196 -3.47 7.98 -16.37
N VAL A 197 -2.75 8.15 -15.29
CA VAL A 197 -1.97 7.07 -14.65
C VAL A 197 -2.74 6.47 -13.50
N VAL A 198 -2.87 5.14 -13.50
CA VAL A 198 -3.54 4.35 -12.47
C VAL A 198 -2.53 3.47 -11.76
N PHE A 199 -2.37 3.65 -10.46
CA PHE A 199 -1.62 2.69 -9.65
C PHE A 199 -2.51 1.56 -9.17
N ILE A 200 -2.06 0.32 -9.33
CA ILE A 200 -2.73 -0.90 -8.90
C ILE A 200 -1.82 -1.63 -7.90
N GLY A 201 -2.30 -1.81 -6.65
CA GLY A 201 -1.44 -2.42 -5.64
C GLY A 201 -2.20 -2.86 -4.38
N PRO A 202 -1.50 -3.47 -3.40
CA PRO A 202 -2.14 -4.07 -2.23
C PRO A 202 -2.54 -3.06 -1.14
N CYS A 203 -2.17 -1.77 -1.30
CA CYS A 203 -2.12 -0.85 -0.18
C CYS A 203 -3.00 0.38 -0.34
N ALA A 204 -4.05 0.50 0.47
CA ALA A 204 -4.93 1.66 0.51
C ALA A 204 -4.20 2.98 0.88
N SER A 205 -3.06 2.92 1.59
CA SER A 205 -2.30 4.13 1.94
C SER A 205 -1.72 4.86 0.72
N LYS A 206 -1.55 4.17 -0.42
CA LYS A 206 -1.16 4.77 -1.69
C LYS A 206 -2.22 5.76 -2.22
N LYS A 207 -3.50 5.58 -1.89
CA LYS A 207 -4.57 6.56 -2.18
C LYS A 207 -4.30 7.90 -1.48
N LEU A 208 -3.82 7.85 -0.24
CA LEU A 208 -3.43 9.05 0.49
C LEU A 208 -2.19 9.70 -0.12
N GLU A 209 -1.17 8.91 -0.47
CA GLU A 209 0.05 9.41 -1.10
C GLU A 209 -0.25 10.12 -2.42
N ALA A 210 -1.03 9.49 -3.30
CA ALA A 210 -1.43 10.06 -4.58
C ALA A 210 -2.19 11.39 -4.43
N SER A 211 -2.99 11.55 -3.35
CA SER A 211 -3.78 12.75 -3.08
C SER A 211 -2.99 13.90 -2.47
N ARG A 212 -1.75 13.69 -2.02
CA ARG A 212 -0.95 14.73 -1.36
C ARG A 212 -0.44 15.76 -2.37
N ARG A 213 -0.87 17.01 -2.22
CA ARG A 213 -0.43 18.12 -3.06
C ARG A 213 1.08 18.38 -3.00
N THR A 214 1.71 18.05 -1.89
CA THR A 214 3.16 18.23 -1.69
C THR A 214 3.99 17.22 -2.48
N VAL A 215 3.46 16.05 -2.77
CA VAL A 215 4.16 15.00 -3.51
C VAL A 215 4.08 15.22 -5.01
N ARG A 216 2.95 15.78 -5.54
CA ARG A 216 2.67 15.89 -6.97
C ARG A 216 2.96 14.57 -7.67
N SER A 217 2.19 13.55 -7.31
CA SER A 217 2.50 12.15 -7.61
C SER A 217 2.42 11.78 -9.09
N ASP A 218 1.75 12.61 -9.92
CA ASP A 218 1.40 12.29 -11.32
C ASP A 218 0.53 11.01 -11.46
N VAL A 219 -0.01 10.52 -10.35
CA VAL A 219 -0.96 9.39 -10.30
C VAL A 219 -2.38 9.95 -10.19
N ASP A 220 -3.22 9.63 -11.16
CA ASP A 220 -4.59 10.13 -11.22
C ASP A 220 -5.55 9.28 -10.39
N PHE A 221 -5.35 7.95 -10.38
CA PHE A 221 -6.19 7.00 -9.64
C PHE A 221 -5.35 5.94 -8.96
N VAL A 222 -5.84 5.45 -7.83
CA VAL A 222 -5.27 4.30 -7.10
C VAL A 222 -6.39 3.31 -6.84
N ILE A 223 -6.20 2.06 -7.26
CA ILE A 223 -7.09 0.95 -6.95
C ILE A 223 -6.33 -0.19 -6.27
N THR A 224 -7.01 -0.93 -5.41
CA THR A 224 -6.43 -2.10 -4.76
C THR A 224 -6.55 -3.35 -5.64
N PHE A 225 -5.83 -4.42 -5.29
CA PHE A 225 -5.97 -5.69 -6.01
C PHE A 225 -7.38 -6.26 -5.87
N GLU A 226 -8.03 -6.10 -4.70
CA GLU A 226 -9.41 -6.52 -4.48
C GLU A 226 -10.39 -5.73 -5.37
N GLU A 227 -10.17 -4.42 -5.49
CA GLU A 227 -10.96 -3.57 -6.40
C GLU A 227 -10.77 -3.99 -7.86
N LEU A 228 -9.54 -4.35 -8.26
CA LEU A 228 -9.24 -4.85 -9.60
C LEU A 228 -9.92 -6.20 -9.88
N VAL A 229 -9.87 -7.16 -8.93
CA VAL A 229 -10.57 -8.45 -9.07
C VAL A 229 -12.07 -8.23 -9.29
N GLY A 230 -12.70 -7.34 -8.52
CA GLY A 230 -14.10 -6.98 -8.74
C GLY A 230 -14.39 -6.40 -10.13
N MET A 231 -13.44 -5.65 -10.71
CA MET A 231 -13.56 -5.13 -12.09
C MET A 231 -13.44 -6.26 -13.12
N PHE A 232 -12.52 -7.23 -12.93
CA PHE A 232 -12.41 -8.41 -13.80
C PHE A 232 -13.66 -9.25 -13.76
N GLU A 233 -14.19 -9.55 -12.57
CA GLU A 233 -15.43 -10.30 -12.39
C GLU A 233 -16.62 -9.61 -13.08
N ALA A 234 -16.76 -8.30 -12.91
CA ALA A 234 -17.81 -7.53 -13.54
C ALA A 234 -17.75 -7.53 -15.08
N LYS A 235 -16.55 -7.72 -15.65
CA LYS A 235 -16.31 -7.84 -17.09
C LYS A 235 -16.36 -9.29 -17.60
N GLY A 236 -16.42 -10.28 -16.70
CA GLY A 236 -16.33 -11.70 -17.05
C GLY A 236 -14.95 -12.13 -17.52
N ILE A 237 -13.88 -11.44 -17.11
CA ILE A 237 -12.49 -11.78 -17.43
C ILE A 237 -12.01 -12.84 -16.42
N LEU A 238 -11.72 -14.03 -16.91
CA LEU A 238 -11.18 -15.15 -16.13
C LEU A 238 -9.67 -15.23 -16.32
N LEU A 239 -8.93 -14.77 -15.32
CA LEU A 239 -7.48 -14.58 -15.41
C LEU A 239 -6.70 -15.86 -15.76
N ASP A 240 -7.14 -17.01 -15.27
CA ASP A 240 -6.50 -18.31 -15.52
C ASP A 240 -6.79 -18.88 -16.91
N GLU A 241 -7.69 -18.28 -17.67
CA GLU A 241 -8.04 -18.63 -19.06
C GLU A 241 -7.42 -17.65 -20.09
N ILE A 242 -6.85 -16.54 -19.64
CA ILE A 242 -6.23 -15.53 -20.52
C ILE A 242 -5.00 -16.14 -21.23
N GLN A 243 -4.94 -15.93 -22.53
CA GLN A 243 -3.73 -16.20 -23.30
C GLN A 243 -2.86 -14.94 -23.33
N ALA A 244 -1.63 -15.05 -22.82
CA ALA A 244 -0.68 -13.93 -22.80
C ALA A 244 -0.34 -13.50 -24.25
N MET A 245 -0.65 -12.25 -24.58
CA MET A 245 -0.35 -11.65 -25.88
C MET A 245 0.74 -10.58 -25.82
N ASP A 246 0.88 -9.94 -24.64
CA ASP A 246 1.82 -8.86 -24.40
C ASP A 246 2.79 -9.22 -23.28
N GLU A 247 4.08 -9.00 -23.47
CA GLU A 247 5.09 -9.23 -22.44
C GLU A 247 5.14 -8.09 -21.42
N MET A 248 5.12 -8.41 -20.14
CA MET A 248 5.32 -7.45 -19.05
C MET A 248 6.82 -7.15 -18.95
N ARG A 249 7.23 -6.00 -19.50
CA ARG A 249 8.64 -5.61 -19.56
C ARG A 249 8.94 -4.42 -18.68
N GLY A 250 10.19 -4.25 -18.32
CA GLY A 250 10.75 -2.98 -17.90
C GLY A 250 11.45 -2.95 -16.55
N ALA A 251 11.34 -3.96 -15.69
CA ALA A 251 11.98 -3.97 -14.38
C ALA A 251 12.98 -5.11 -14.21
N THR A 252 13.98 -4.91 -13.35
CA THR A 252 14.95 -5.93 -12.96
C THR A 252 14.42 -6.82 -11.82
N SER A 253 15.19 -7.87 -11.47
CA SER A 253 14.89 -8.69 -10.29
C SER A 253 14.99 -7.89 -8.98
N ALA A 254 15.86 -6.88 -8.91
CA ALA A 254 16.02 -6.01 -7.75
C ALA A 254 14.73 -5.19 -7.50
N GLY A 255 14.23 -4.45 -8.51
CA GLY A 255 12.99 -3.69 -8.38
C GLY A 255 11.77 -4.55 -8.11
N ARG A 256 11.67 -5.73 -8.72
CA ARG A 256 10.62 -6.72 -8.42
C ARG A 256 10.74 -7.27 -7.00
N GLY A 257 11.96 -7.35 -6.46
CA GLY A 257 12.26 -7.74 -5.08
C GLY A 257 11.61 -6.83 -4.02
N TYR A 258 11.24 -5.59 -4.34
CA TYR A 258 10.48 -4.71 -3.42
C TYR A 258 9.14 -5.29 -2.97
N GLY A 259 8.61 -6.28 -3.68
CA GLY A 259 7.37 -7.00 -3.30
C GLY A 259 7.53 -7.99 -2.16
N VAL A 260 8.75 -8.29 -1.69
CA VAL A 260 9.01 -9.27 -0.64
C VAL A 260 9.68 -8.63 0.58
N ALA A 261 9.56 -9.30 1.74
CA ALA A 261 10.17 -8.84 2.97
C ALA A 261 11.72 -8.78 2.84
N GLY A 262 12.30 -7.63 3.21
CA GLY A 262 13.75 -7.39 3.08
C GLY A 262 14.21 -7.00 1.68
N GLY A 263 13.35 -7.11 0.66
CA GLY A 263 13.74 -6.90 -0.73
C GLY A 263 14.18 -5.48 -1.06
N VAL A 264 13.68 -4.47 -0.34
CA VAL A 264 14.15 -3.07 -0.50
C VAL A 264 15.61 -2.94 -0.07
N ALA A 265 15.97 -3.48 1.11
CA ALA A 265 17.34 -3.45 1.60
C ALA A 265 18.27 -4.21 0.66
N SER A 266 17.88 -5.44 0.27
CA SER A 266 18.67 -6.25 -0.68
C SER A 266 18.92 -5.54 -2.01
N ALA A 267 17.92 -4.88 -2.57
CA ALA A 267 18.06 -4.15 -3.83
C ALA A 267 18.96 -2.89 -3.75
N ILE A 268 19.20 -2.37 -2.55
CA ILE A 268 20.12 -1.25 -2.31
C ILE A 268 21.53 -1.75 -2.04
N GLU A 269 21.68 -2.94 -1.44
CA GLU A 269 22.95 -3.57 -1.12
C GLU A 269 23.62 -4.19 -2.36
N ASP A 270 22.84 -4.71 -3.34
CA ASP A 270 23.31 -5.30 -4.60
C ASP A 270 23.83 -4.24 -5.60
#